data_6f2a66cb3ba31ed21d5b5da1b46eb9d3
#
_entry.id   6f2a66cb3ba31ed21d5b5da1b46eb9d3
#
_cell.length_a   1.000
_cell.length_b   1.000
_cell.length_c   1.000
_cell.angle_alpha   90.00
_cell.angle_beta   90.00
_cell.angle_gamma   90.00
#
_symmetry.space_group_name_H-M   'P 1'
#
loop_
_entity.id
_entity.type
_entity.pdbx_description
1 polymer ?
#
loop_
_entity_poly.entity_id
_entity_poly.type
_entity_poly.pdbx_seq_one_letter_code
_entity_poly.pdbx_strand_id
1 'polypeptide(L)'
;REMIAARDESGKYLMTAQHMRFHGASQAFKAEIEDGQLGDIYHSRAWWLRRAGFPTRPSFWAKKHAGGGPCIDIGVHVLDLTLWLMGNPKPVTVSGIARTEMADKPGMFSSWGRGPVPEEHDVEDFAAGFVRFENGATMVIETSWILNHEADAGGFHYWLYGTEGGIEHPNRMVKSNYNTKQLYNIELKMTDDAERPHALEC
;
A
#
# COMPACT_ATOMS: atom_id res chain seq x y z
N ARG A 1 19.51 -10.72 7.47
CA ARG A 1 20.57 -11.60 6.91
C ARG A 1 20.66 -12.89 7.68
N GLU A 2 20.66 -12.88 9.02
CA GLU A 2 20.71 -14.07 9.90
C GLU A 2 19.56 -15.06 9.60
N MET A 3 18.34 -14.59 9.44
CA MET A 3 17.19 -15.44 9.08
C MET A 3 17.38 -16.12 7.71
N ILE A 4 17.99 -15.43 6.75
CA ILE A 4 18.31 -16.01 5.43
C ILE A 4 19.36 -17.11 5.58
N ALA A 5 20.43 -16.85 6.33
CA ALA A 5 21.47 -17.86 6.60
C ALA A 5 20.88 -19.10 7.32
N ALA A 6 20.06 -18.89 8.33
CA ALA A 6 19.38 -20.00 9.04
C ALA A 6 18.43 -20.80 8.14
N ARG A 7 17.73 -20.12 7.18
CA ARG A 7 16.94 -20.81 6.16
C ARG A 7 17.84 -21.69 5.27
N ASP A 8 18.94 -21.13 4.79
CA ASP A 8 19.84 -21.84 3.89
C ASP A 8 20.47 -23.05 4.58
N GLU A 9 20.89 -22.91 5.85
CA GLU A 9 21.45 -24.00 6.66
C GLU A 9 20.41 -25.09 6.97
N SER A 10 19.18 -24.70 7.29
CA SER A 10 18.12 -25.65 7.68
C SER A 10 17.40 -26.31 6.51
N GLY A 11 17.52 -25.76 5.29
CA GLY A 11 16.75 -26.17 4.11
C GLY A 11 15.22 -25.91 4.25
N LYS A 12 14.82 -25.06 5.21
CA LYS A 12 13.40 -24.72 5.45
C LYS A 12 12.96 -23.50 4.63
N TYR A 13 11.66 -23.35 4.50
CA TYR A 13 11.10 -22.17 3.84
C TYR A 13 11.15 -20.95 4.76
N LEU A 14 11.49 -19.80 4.19
CA LEU A 14 11.36 -18.49 4.80
C LEU A 14 10.62 -17.59 3.82
N MET A 15 9.47 -17.08 4.22
CA MET A 15 8.63 -16.22 3.39
C MET A 15 8.12 -15.02 4.18
N THR A 16 8.05 -13.87 3.53
CA THR A 16 7.34 -12.69 4.02
C THR A 16 5.89 -12.75 3.54
N ALA A 17 4.94 -12.73 4.46
CA ALA A 17 3.52 -12.84 4.12
C ALA A 17 2.96 -11.48 3.67
N GLN A 18 3.14 -11.12 2.40
CA GLN A 18 2.53 -9.94 1.79
C GLN A 18 1.09 -10.26 1.35
N HIS A 19 0.21 -10.44 2.34
CA HIS A 19 -1.13 -11.01 2.19
C HIS A 19 -2.07 -10.20 1.27
N MET A 20 -1.85 -8.89 1.10
CA MET A 20 -2.65 -8.05 0.21
C MET A 20 -2.66 -8.53 -1.25
N ARG A 21 -1.61 -9.22 -1.69
CA ARG A 21 -1.54 -9.82 -3.02
C ARG A 21 -2.57 -10.94 -3.23
N PHE A 22 -3.04 -11.58 -2.14
CA PHE A 22 -3.95 -12.72 -2.17
C PHE A 22 -5.43 -12.34 -2.05
N HIS A 23 -5.74 -11.06 -1.85
CA HIS A 23 -7.11 -10.57 -1.91
C HIS A 23 -7.69 -10.80 -3.30
N GLY A 24 -8.95 -11.25 -3.38
CA GLY A 24 -9.61 -11.56 -4.63
C GLY A 24 -9.57 -10.43 -5.66
N ALA A 25 -9.84 -9.19 -5.23
CA ALA A 25 -9.75 -8.01 -6.09
C ALA A 25 -8.32 -7.78 -6.62
N SER A 26 -7.28 -7.96 -5.78
CA SER A 26 -5.89 -7.82 -6.20
C SER A 26 -5.49 -8.85 -7.26
N GLN A 27 -5.95 -10.09 -7.10
CA GLN A 27 -5.73 -11.17 -8.06
C GLN A 27 -6.47 -10.93 -9.38
N ALA A 28 -7.72 -10.45 -9.31
CA ALA A 28 -8.49 -10.10 -10.50
C ALA A 28 -7.82 -8.96 -11.28
N PHE A 29 -7.42 -7.88 -10.61
CA PHE A 29 -6.68 -6.80 -11.26
C PHE A 29 -5.35 -7.26 -11.85
N LYS A 30 -4.65 -8.15 -11.16
CA LYS A 30 -3.40 -8.71 -11.70
C LYS A 30 -3.63 -9.49 -12.99
N ALA A 31 -4.68 -10.28 -13.07
CA ALA A 31 -5.06 -11.00 -14.28
C ALA A 31 -5.38 -10.04 -15.43
N GLU A 32 -6.15 -8.98 -15.20
CA GLU A 32 -6.47 -7.96 -16.21
C GLU A 32 -5.22 -7.22 -16.71
N ILE A 33 -4.25 -6.96 -15.82
CA ILE A 33 -2.97 -6.37 -16.19
C ILE A 33 -2.16 -7.33 -17.08
N GLU A 34 -2.10 -8.61 -16.70
CA GLU A 34 -1.38 -9.64 -17.46
C GLU A 34 -2.02 -9.92 -18.82
N ASP A 35 -3.33 -9.75 -18.93
CA ASP A 35 -4.09 -9.79 -20.20
C ASP A 35 -3.90 -8.51 -21.06
N GLY A 36 -3.11 -7.55 -20.58
CA GLY A 36 -2.75 -6.34 -21.32
C GLY A 36 -3.85 -5.25 -21.30
N GLN A 37 -4.87 -5.37 -20.45
CA GLN A 37 -6.00 -4.44 -20.43
C GLN A 37 -5.64 -3.00 -20.04
N LEU A 38 -4.47 -2.79 -19.44
CA LEU A 38 -3.97 -1.46 -19.07
C LEU A 38 -2.93 -0.92 -20.06
N GLY A 39 -2.34 -1.77 -20.92
CA GLY A 39 -1.16 -1.39 -21.69
C GLY A 39 0.05 -1.12 -20.78
N ASP A 40 0.86 -0.13 -21.13
CA ASP A 40 2.03 0.26 -20.34
C ASP A 40 1.60 1.11 -19.13
N ILE A 41 1.86 0.61 -17.92
CA ILE A 41 1.58 1.36 -16.68
C ILE A 41 2.71 2.39 -16.50
N TYR A 42 2.38 3.67 -16.65
CA TYR A 42 3.33 4.77 -16.59
C TYR A 42 3.30 5.56 -15.27
N HIS A 43 2.21 5.45 -14.50
CA HIS A 43 2.09 6.12 -13.20
C HIS A 43 1.23 5.32 -12.24
N SER A 44 1.51 5.46 -10.94
CA SER A 44 0.68 4.92 -9.88
C SER A 44 0.60 5.88 -8.70
N ARG A 45 -0.47 5.74 -7.95
CA ARG A 45 -0.65 6.37 -6.66
C ARG A 45 -1.05 5.31 -5.65
N ALA A 46 -0.39 5.28 -4.51
CA ALA A 46 -0.61 4.31 -3.44
C ALA A 46 -0.70 5.04 -2.10
N TRP A 47 -1.73 4.76 -1.29
CA TRP A 47 -1.81 5.40 0.01
C TRP A 47 -2.55 4.54 1.03
N TRP A 48 -2.15 4.70 2.30
CA TRP A 48 -2.89 4.23 3.44
C TRP A 48 -2.91 5.31 4.51
N LEU A 49 -4.02 6.02 4.58
CA LEU A 49 -4.18 7.20 5.43
C LEU A 49 -5.26 6.91 6.47
N ARG A 50 -4.93 7.08 7.74
CA ARG A 50 -5.87 6.94 8.86
C ARG A 50 -6.10 8.29 9.51
N ARG A 51 -7.35 8.55 9.93
CA ARG A 51 -7.70 9.79 10.61
C ARG A 51 -7.29 9.80 12.09
N ALA A 52 -7.47 8.70 12.79
CA ALA A 52 -7.16 8.54 14.21
C ALA A 52 -6.76 7.09 14.53
N GLY A 53 -5.84 6.53 13.75
CA GLY A 53 -5.44 5.13 13.82
C GLY A 53 -4.03 4.91 14.36
N PHE A 54 -3.54 5.81 15.21
CA PHE A 54 -2.21 5.68 15.83
C PHE A 54 -2.15 4.42 16.71
N PRO A 55 -1.17 3.52 16.55
CA PRO A 55 -1.02 2.34 17.39
C PRO A 55 -0.60 2.73 18.82
N THR A 56 -1.18 2.09 19.82
CA THR A 56 -0.84 2.36 21.24
C THR A 56 0.17 1.39 21.84
N ARG A 57 0.60 0.36 21.08
CA ARG A 57 1.58 -0.63 21.54
C ARG A 57 3.01 -0.19 21.20
N PRO A 58 3.98 -0.29 22.14
CA PRO A 58 5.38 0.09 21.92
C PRO A 58 6.05 -0.58 20.71
N SER A 59 5.60 -1.78 20.34
CA SER A 59 6.09 -2.50 19.16
C SER A 59 5.86 -1.77 17.84
N PHE A 60 5.00 -0.75 17.80
CA PHE A 60 4.72 0.04 16.60
C PHE A 60 5.33 1.43 16.64
N TRP A 61 5.35 2.09 17.79
CA TRP A 61 5.76 3.50 17.90
C TRP A 61 7.13 3.73 18.54
N ALA A 62 7.70 2.72 19.21
CA ALA A 62 9.07 2.84 19.70
C ALA A 62 10.04 2.38 18.60
N LYS A 63 10.80 3.31 18.04
CA LYS A 63 11.71 3.11 16.90
C LYS A 63 12.67 1.94 17.09
N LYS A 64 13.12 1.71 18.31
CA LYS A 64 13.99 0.57 18.67
C LYS A 64 13.35 -0.80 18.40
N HIS A 65 12.02 -0.89 18.35
CA HIS A 65 11.27 -2.11 18.10
C HIS A 65 10.66 -2.13 16.69
N ALA A 66 10.09 -0.99 16.27
CA ALA A 66 9.37 -0.86 15.00
C ALA A 66 10.28 -0.51 13.81
N GLY A 67 11.39 0.19 14.05
CA GLY A 67 12.26 0.71 13.00
C GLY A 67 11.77 2.01 12.37
N GLY A 68 10.46 2.28 12.37
CA GLY A 68 9.80 3.48 11.85
C GLY A 68 8.30 3.42 12.10
N GLY A 69 7.58 4.44 11.68
CA GLY A 69 6.14 4.62 11.87
C GLY A 69 5.28 4.05 10.72
N PRO A 70 4.26 4.79 10.24
CA PRO A 70 3.30 4.32 9.26
C PRO A 70 3.93 3.89 7.94
N CYS A 71 5.08 4.43 7.56
CA CYS A 71 5.75 4.02 6.32
C CYS A 71 6.16 2.54 6.38
N ILE A 72 6.65 2.08 7.51
CA ILE A 72 7.07 0.67 7.72
C ILE A 72 5.88 -0.21 8.09
N ASP A 73 4.94 0.26 8.93
CA ASP A 73 3.82 -0.54 9.41
C ASP A 73 2.77 -0.80 8.32
N ILE A 74 2.18 0.25 7.76
CA ILE A 74 1.09 0.14 6.77
C ILE A 74 1.54 0.44 5.35
N GLY A 75 2.56 1.29 5.18
CA GLY A 75 3.10 1.64 3.87
C GLY A 75 3.68 0.45 3.13
N VAL A 76 4.32 -0.48 3.83
CA VAL A 76 4.89 -1.69 3.24
C VAL A 76 3.85 -2.52 2.50
N HIS A 77 2.63 -2.60 2.99
CA HIS A 77 1.57 -3.39 2.37
C HIS A 77 1.10 -2.79 1.05
N VAL A 78 0.80 -1.48 1.02
CA VAL A 78 0.32 -0.82 -0.19
C VAL A 78 1.45 -0.62 -1.20
N LEU A 79 2.69 -0.41 -0.74
CA LEU A 79 3.87 -0.35 -1.59
C LEU A 79 4.12 -1.68 -2.29
N ASP A 80 4.15 -2.77 -1.52
CA ASP A 80 4.38 -4.11 -2.05
C ASP A 80 3.33 -4.51 -3.08
N LEU A 81 2.05 -4.31 -2.75
CA LEU A 81 0.93 -4.62 -3.64
C LEU A 81 1.02 -3.81 -4.95
N THR A 82 1.26 -2.51 -4.85
CA THR A 82 1.31 -1.64 -6.04
C THR A 82 2.52 -1.98 -6.92
N LEU A 83 3.69 -2.23 -6.34
CA LEU A 83 4.87 -2.69 -7.08
C LEU A 83 4.61 -4.02 -7.79
N TRP A 84 3.98 -4.98 -7.11
CA TRP A 84 3.64 -6.28 -7.69
C TRP A 84 2.68 -6.15 -8.88
N LEU A 85 1.66 -5.30 -8.76
CA LEU A 85 0.74 -5.00 -9.86
C LEU A 85 1.44 -4.31 -11.04
N MET A 86 2.40 -3.43 -10.78
CA MET A 86 3.22 -2.77 -11.80
C MET A 86 4.30 -3.67 -12.44
N GLY A 87 4.42 -4.94 -12.03
CA GLY A 87 5.44 -5.85 -12.53
C GLY A 87 6.81 -5.70 -11.86
N ASN A 88 6.87 -5.13 -10.65
CA ASN A 88 8.07 -4.89 -9.85
C ASN A 88 9.16 -4.07 -10.58
N PRO A 89 8.84 -2.89 -11.11
CA PRO A 89 9.83 -2.06 -11.80
C PRO A 89 10.94 -1.63 -10.83
N LYS A 90 12.17 -1.54 -11.32
CA LYS A 90 13.33 -1.19 -10.51
C LYS A 90 13.32 0.32 -10.19
N PRO A 91 13.31 0.73 -8.90
CA PRO A 91 13.38 2.14 -8.55
C PRO A 91 14.78 2.71 -8.81
N VAL A 92 14.84 3.95 -9.32
CA VAL A 92 16.10 4.65 -9.61
C VAL A 92 16.27 5.91 -8.76
N THR A 93 15.18 6.61 -8.44
CA THR A 93 15.23 7.76 -7.53
C THR A 93 14.01 7.78 -6.63
N VAL A 94 14.23 8.25 -5.39
CA VAL A 94 13.17 8.50 -4.42
C VAL A 94 13.38 9.88 -3.80
N SER A 95 12.33 10.68 -3.77
CA SER A 95 12.26 11.92 -3.00
C SER A 95 11.08 11.84 -2.05
N GLY A 96 11.27 12.12 -0.79
CA GLY A 96 10.19 11.98 0.18
C GLY A 96 10.46 12.70 1.50
N ILE A 97 9.46 12.67 2.35
CA ILE A 97 9.48 13.23 3.69
C ILE A 97 8.88 12.23 4.68
N ALA A 98 9.36 12.32 5.93
CA ALA A 98 8.74 11.69 7.09
C ALA A 98 8.64 12.75 8.19
N ARG A 99 7.49 12.86 8.86
CA ARG A 99 7.21 13.90 9.85
C ARG A 99 6.34 13.38 10.98
N THR A 100 6.44 14.03 12.14
CA THR A 100 5.50 13.95 13.24
C THR A 100 4.79 15.29 13.36
N GLU A 101 3.51 15.34 13.02
CA GLU A 101 2.73 16.59 12.95
C GLU A 101 1.51 16.57 13.88
N MET A 102 0.89 15.42 14.02
CA MET A 102 -0.35 15.28 14.79
C MET A 102 -0.14 14.56 16.11
N ALA A 103 0.73 13.57 16.14
CA ALA A 103 0.94 12.75 17.34
C ALA A 103 1.49 13.54 18.52
N ASP A 104 2.27 14.61 18.27
CA ASP A 104 2.83 15.51 19.29
C ASP A 104 1.81 16.52 19.87
N LYS A 105 0.59 16.59 19.32
CA LYS A 105 -0.40 17.56 19.81
C LYS A 105 -1.04 17.11 21.11
N PRO A 106 -1.15 18.01 22.10
CA PRO A 106 -1.78 17.68 23.37
C PRO A 106 -3.19 17.14 23.21
N GLY A 107 -3.52 16.09 23.94
CA GLY A 107 -4.86 15.48 23.93
C GLY A 107 -5.18 14.61 22.72
N MET A 108 -4.20 14.30 21.87
CA MET A 108 -4.42 13.39 20.77
C MET A 108 -4.74 11.98 21.27
N PHE A 109 -5.67 11.34 20.59
CA PHE A 109 -6.12 9.99 20.92
C PHE A 109 -6.20 9.10 19.69
N SER A 110 -6.14 7.81 19.90
CA SER A 110 -6.34 6.81 18.88
C SER A 110 -7.70 6.13 19.03
N SER A 111 -8.52 6.19 17.99
CA SER A 111 -9.77 5.45 17.92
C SER A 111 -9.50 3.94 17.73
N TRP A 112 -8.44 3.58 17.03
CA TRP A 112 -8.03 2.20 16.82
C TRP A 112 -7.39 1.58 18.07
N GLY A 113 -6.49 2.30 18.72
CA GLY A 113 -5.84 1.89 19.96
C GLY A 113 -6.67 2.10 21.21
N ARG A 114 -7.83 2.81 21.11
CA ARG A 114 -8.74 3.14 22.19
C ARG A 114 -8.08 3.81 23.38
N GLY A 115 -7.20 4.78 23.13
CA GLY A 115 -6.49 5.50 24.18
C GLY A 115 -5.72 6.71 23.67
N PRO A 116 -5.02 7.42 24.57
CA PRO A 116 -4.19 8.54 24.17
C PRO A 116 -3.04 8.07 23.29
N VAL A 117 -2.55 8.96 22.44
CA VAL A 117 -1.29 8.74 21.74
C VAL A 117 -0.16 8.78 22.80
N PRO A 118 0.72 7.76 22.83
CA PRO A 118 1.82 7.74 23.79
C PRO A 118 2.78 8.92 23.61
N GLU A 119 3.09 9.64 24.69
CA GLU A 119 4.00 10.81 24.64
C GLU A 119 5.44 10.41 24.29
N GLU A 120 5.82 9.16 24.56
CA GLU A 120 7.17 8.64 24.33
C GLU A 120 7.42 8.12 22.92
N HIS A 121 6.44 8.30 21.99
CA HIS A 121 6.63 7.88 20.60
C HIS A 121 7.81 8.63 19.97
N ASP A 122 8.59 7.91 19.16
CA ASP A 122 9.81 8.43 18.53
C ASP A 122 9.91 8.07 17.03
N VAL A 123 8.74 7.82 16.41
CA VAL A 123 8.59 7.56 14.97
C VAL A 123 7.68 8.59 14.33
N GLU A 124 7.78 8.70 13.01
CA GLU A 124 6.89 9.55 12.23
C GLU A 124 5.43 9.12 12.33
N ASP A 125 4.47 10.06 12.16
CA ASP A 125 3.04 9.79 12.03
C ASP A 125 2.52 9.97 10.59
N PHE A 126 3.37 10.58 9.73
CA PHE A 126 3.12 10.79 8.30
C PHE A 126 4.40 10.60 7.50
N ALA A 127 4.27 9.95 6.34
CA ALA A 127 5.31 9.89 5.33
C ALA A 127 4.71 9.99 3.92
N ALA A 128 5.43 10.67 3.03
CA ALA A 128 5.07 10.74 1.61
C ALA A 128 6.33 10.66 0.75
N GLY A 129 6.19 10.05 -0.44
CA GLY A 129 7.29 9.88 -1.36
C GLY A 129 6.87 9.90 -2.82
N PHE A 130 7.82 10.32 -3.67
CA PHE A 130 7.75 10.22 -5.12
C PHE A 130 8.89 9.33 -5.61
N VAL A 131 8.54 8.29 -6.36
CA VAL A 131 9.48 7.29 -6.89
C VAL A 131 9.51 7.37 -8.40
N ARG A 132 10.71 7.31 -8.99
CA ARG A 132 10.93 7.09 -10.43
C ARG A 132 11.53 5.72 -10.64
N PHE A 133 11.05 5.03 -11.67
CA PHE A 133 11.51 3.70 -12.04
C PHE A 133 12.34 3.71 -13.34
N GLU A 134 13.15 2.66 -13.52
CA GLU A 134 14.05 2.51 -14.67
C GLU A 134 13.30 2.47 -16.02
N ASN A 135 12.08 1.94 -16.03
CA ASN A 135 11.20 1.91 -17.21
C ASN A 135 10.49 3.24 -17.51
N GLY A 136 10.79 4.31 -16.76
CA GLY A 136 10.16 5.63 -16.90
C GLY A 136 8.88 5.82 -16.11
N ALA A 137 8.31 4.76 -15.55
CA ALA A 137 7.14 4.87 -14.69
C ALA A 137 7.43 5.64 -13.39
N THR A 138 6.38 6.11 -12.75
CA THR A 138 6.47 6.86 -11.49
C THR A 138 5.43 6.37 -10.47
N MET A 139 5.69 6.64 -9.18
CA MET A 139 4.74 6.35 -8.10
C MET A 139 4.72 7.49 -7.08
N VAL A 140 3.53 7.84 -6.60
CA VAL A 140 3.33 8.60 -5.37
C VAL A 140 2.89 7.64 -4.28
N ILE A 141 3.53 7.71 -3.11
CA ILE A 141 3.11 6.96 -1.92
C ILE A 141 2.89 7.89 -0.74
N GLU A 142 1.79 7.66 0.01
CA GLU A 142 1.43 8.44 1.20
C GLU A 142 0.93 7.50 2.29
N THR A 143 1.43 7.69 3.51
CA THR A 143 1.05 6.87 4.66
C THR A 143 0.90 7.72 5.91
N SER A 144 -0.15 7.48 6.69
CA SER A 144 -0.33 8.14 7.98
C SER A 144 -1.19 7.31 8.92
N TRP A 145 -0.86 7.35 10.20
CA TRP A 145 -1.72 6.82 11.25
C TRP A 145 -2.72 7.83 11.77
N ILE A 146 -2.43 9.14 11.60
CA ILE A 146 -3.25 10.22 12.13
C ILE A 146 -3.14 11.45 11.24
N LEU A 147 -4.24 11.80 10.59
CA LEU A 147 -4.29 12.88 9.60
C LEU A 147 -5.68 13.51 9.57
N ASN A 148 -5.76 14.83 9.42
CA ASN A 148 -7.04 15.53 9.27
C ASN A 148 -7.63 15.33 7.87
N HIS A 149 -8.39 14.26 7.69
CA HIS A 149 -9.13 13.95 6.46
C HIS A 149 -10.44 13.20 6.78
N GLU A 150 -11.27 12.94 5.80
CA GLU A 150 -12.50 12.18 6.00
C GLU A 150 -12.22 10.73 6.45
N ALA A 151 -13.10 10.22 7.33
CA ALA A 151 -12.92 8.89 7.92
C ALA A 151 -12.96 7.75 6.91
N ASP A 152 -13.72 7.91 5.82
CA ASP A 152 -13.91 6.87 4.80
C ASP A 152 -12.67 6.61 3.94
N ALA A 153 -11.70 7.53 3.97
CA ALA A 153 -10.40 7.34 3.34
C ALA A 153 -9.45 6.46 4.17
N GLY A 154 -9.91 5.91 5.29
CA GLY A 154 -9.08 5.20 6.27
C GLY A 154 -8.53 3.83 5.88
N GLY A 155 -8.85 3.32 4.70
CA GLY A 155 -8.32 2.08 4.13
C GLY A 155 -7.06 2.27 3.29
N PHE A 156 -6.53 1.15 2.80
CA PHE A 156 -5.49 1.21 1.77
C PHE A 156 -6.14 1.42 0.40
N HIS A 157 -5.48 2.21 -0.44
CA HIS A 157 -5.92 2.48 -1.80
C HIS A 157 -4.72 2.50 -2.75
N TYR A 158 -4.99 2.17 -3.99
CA TYR A 158 -4.03 2.35 -5.08
C TYR A 158 -4.77 2.62 -6.39
N TRP A 159 -4.15 3.47 -7.20
CA TRP A 159 -4.56 3.72 -8.56
C TRP A 159 -3.41 3.43 -9.51
N LEU A 160 -3.70 2.79 -10.63
CA LEU A 160 -2.74 2.52 -11.69
C LEU A 160 -3.22 3.18 -12.97
N TYR A 161 -2.32 3.86 -13.64
CA TYR A 161 -2.59 4.57 -14.88
C TYR A 161 -1.76 3.95 -16.00
N GLY A 162 -2.44 3.31 -16.94
CA GLY A 162 -1.85 2.70 -18.12
C GLY A 162 -2.28 3.41 -19.39
N THR A 163 -1.63 3.07 -20.51
CA THR A 163 -1.89 3.66 -21.82
C THR A 163 -3.23 3.25 -22.43
N GLU A 164 -3.74 2.07 -22.05
CA GLU A 164 -5.00 1.51 -22.57
C GLU A 164 -6.12 1.48 -21.52
N GLY A 165 -5.79 1.66 -20.26
CA GLY A 165 -6.76 1.66 -19.17
C GLY A 165 -6.12 1.98 -17.82
N GLY A 166 -6.95 2.07 -16.79
CA GLY A 166 -6.52 2.30 -15.42
C GLY A 166 -7.28 1.43 -14.43
N ILE A 167 -6.74 1.35 -13.23
CA ILE A 167 -7.36 0.70 -12.08
C ILE A 167 -7.50 1.70 -10.96
N GLU A 168 -8.66 1.70 -10.32
CA GLU A 168 -8.97 2.42 -9.09
C GLU A 168 -9.48 1.40 -8.05
N HIS A 169 -8.62 1.07 -7.09
CA HIS A 169 -9.05 0.25 -5.95
C HIS A 169 -10.24 0.92 -5.21
N PRO A 170 -11.30 0.18 -4.76
CA PRO A 170 -11.24 -1.28 -4.56
C PRO A 170 -11.63 -2.15 -5.75
N ASN A 171 -12.41 -1.69 -6.70
CA ASN A 171 -13.05 -2.60 -7.67
C ASN A 171 -13.31 -2.00 -9.04
N ARG A 172 -12.67 -0.89 -9.40
CA ARG A 172 -12.97 -0.18 -10.65
C ARG A 172 -11.84 -0.27 -11.66
N MET A 173 -12.20 -0.57 -12.90
CA MET A 173 -11.36 -0.32 -14.07
C MET A 173 -11.94 0.84 -14.88
N VAL A 174 -11.07 1.65 -15.46
CA VAL A 174 -11.46 2.79 -16.31
C VAL A 174 -10.79 2.66 -17.68
N LYS A 175 -11.54 2.93 -18.73
CA LYS A 175 -11.04 2.94 -20.11
C LYS A 175 -11.61 4.14 -20.88
N SER A 176 -10.84 4.62 -21.86
CA SER A 176 -11.25 5.69 -22.75
C SER A 176 -11.11 5.24 -24.19
N ASN A 177 -12.18 5.31 -24.94
CA ASN A 177 -12.15 5.10 -26.39
C ASN A 177 -12.28 6.46 -27.11
N TYR A 178 -11.14 7.02 -27.50
CA TYR A 178 -11.10 8.35 -28.12
C TYR A 178 -11.69 8.37 -29.53
N ASN A 179 -11.69 7.24 -30.24
CA ASN A 179 -12.30 7.13 -31.57
C ASN A 179 -13.82 7.27 -31.50
N THR A 180 -14.45 6.64 -30.52
CA THR A 180 -15.91 6.68 -30.31
C THR A 180 -16.31 7.75 -29.30
N LYS A 181 -15.36 8.48 -28.70
CA LYS A 181 -15.56 9.49 -27.65
C LYS A 181 -16.32 8.95 -26.44
N GLN A 182 -16.03 7.70 -26.05
CA GLN A 182 -16.68 7.03 -24.93
C GLN A 182 -15.71 6.82 -23.77
N LEU A 183 -16.23 6.99 -22.55
CA LEU A 183 -15.56 6.71 -21.28
C LEU A 183 -16.27 5.55 -20.60
N TYR A 184 -15.51 4.57 -20.13
CA TYR A 184 -16.03 3.37 -19.49
C TYR A 184 -15.54 3.31 -18.04
N ASN A 185 -16.47 3.12 -17.12
CA ASN A 185 -16.20 2.75 -15.74
C ASN A 185 -16.73 1.32 -15.54
N ILE A 186 -15.83 0.37 -15.37
CA ILE A 186 -16.15 -1.05 -15.25
C ILE A 186 -15.99 -1.43 -13.78
N GLU A 187 -17.05 -1.81 -13.12
CA GLU A 187 -17.00 -2.34 -11.78
C GLU A 187 -16.74 -3.84 -11.82
N LEU A 188 -15.64 -4.28 -11.21
CA LEU A 188 -15.37 -5.70 -11.01
C LEU A 188 -16.24 -6.22 -9.87
N LYS A 189 -17.18 -7.13 -10.20
CA LYS A 189 -17.96 -7.85 -9.21
C LYS A 189 -17.35 -9.23 -9.02
N MET A 190 -16.80 -9.46 -7.85
CA MET A 190 -16.33 -10.79 -7.48
C MET A 190 -17.55 -11.69 -7.29
N THR A 191 -17.57 -12.84 -7.97
CA THR A 191 -18.67 -13.82 -7.83
C THR A 191 -18.55 -14.67 -6.58
N ASP A 192 -17.35 -14.72 -6.00
CA ASP A 192 -17.07 -15.34 -4.71
C ASP A 192 -16.33 -14.33 -3.84
N ASP A 193 -16.85 -14.10 -2.63
CA ASP A 193 -16.14 -13.41 -1.55
C ASP A 193 -14.98 -14.28 -0.97
N ALA A 194 -14.68 -15.39 -1.60
CA ALA A 194 -13.60 -16.26 -1.19
C ALA A 194 -12.28 -15.49 -1.32
N GLU A 195 -11.78 -15.03 -0.19
CA GLU A 195 -10.36 -14.75 -0.06
C GLU A 195 -9.63 -15.98 -0.60
N ARG A 196 -8.82 -15.81 -1.63
CA ARG A 196 -7.96 -16.90 -2.08
C ARG A 196 -7.06 -17.30 -0.91
N PRO A 197 -6.70 -18.60 -0.82
CA PRO A 197 -5.89 -19.08 0.31
C PRO A 197 -4.72 -18.16 0.57
N HIS A 198 -4.49 -17.85 1.83
CA HIS A 198 -3.32 -17.09 2.23
C HIS A 198 -2.06 -17.81 1.73
N ALA A 199 -1.01 -17.07 1.40
CA ALA A 199 0.25 -17.63 0.89
C ALA A 199 0.87 -18.75 1.75
N LEU A 200 0.45 -18.86 3.01
CA LEU A 200 0.89 -19.93 3.92
C LEU A 200 0.07 -21.23 3.80
N GLU A 201 -1.01 -21.22 3.02
CA GLU A 201 -1.86 -22.38 2.75
C GLU A 201 -1.53 -23.04 1.41
N CYS A 202 -0.64 -22.44 0.64
CA CYS A 202 -0.03 -22.98 -0.57
C CYS A 202 1.35 -23.54 -0.26
#